data_71adecc199432a8fdebb40407fbd3fbf
#
_entry.id   71adecc199432a8fdebb40407fbd3fbf
#
_cell.length_a   1.000
_cell.length_b   1.000
_cell.length_c   1.000
_cell.angle_alpha   90.00
_cell.angle_beta   90.00
_cell.angle_gamma   90.00
#
_symmetry.space_group_name_H-M   'P 1'
#
loop_
_entity.id
_entity.type
_entity.pdbx_description
1 polymer ?
#
loop_
_entity_poly.entity_id
_entity_poly.type
_entity_poly.pdbx_seq_one_letter_code
_entity_poly.pdbx_strand_id
1 'polypeptide(L)'
;MAVRINEQFISRLRRLIRDVYDRSSNDPIIYRTKERVFALCDINPSKVIDRVGTVLFRYRDDIINGGDAFFYLDLRNDVTMDNFNDFDYVNKKIGVVYQTLDSEEREVYRDYIYEMLELYIDYETTRSSEKS
;
A
#
# COMPACT_ATOMS: atom_id res chain seq x y z
N MET A 1 -11.95 -6.19 17.32
CA MET A 1 -12.31 -6.00 15.89
C MET A 1 -11.32 -5.07 15.19
N ALA A 2 -11.14 -3.84 15.67
CA ALA A 2 -10.19 -2.91 15.04
C ALA A 2 -8.76 -3.46 14.98
N VAL A 3 -8.31 -4.12 16.03
CA VAL A 3 -6.95 -4.69 16.08
C VAL A 3 -6.77 -5.73 14.98
N ARG A 4 -7.78 -6.56 14.76
CA ARG A 4 -7.71 -7.60 13.74
C ARG A 4 -7.65 -7.00 12.32
N ILE A 5 -8.40 -5.93 12.08
CA ILE A 5 -8.37 -5.23 10.79
C ILE A 5 -6.97 -4.64 10.57
N ASN A 6 -6.41 -4.01 11.59
CA ASN A 6 -5.06 -3.45 11.52
C ASN A 6 -4.02 -4.52 11.19
N GLU A 7 -4.10 -5.65 11.87
CA GLU A 7 -3.15 -6.76 11.65
C GLU A 7 -3.27 -7.30 10.23
N GLN A 8 -4.49 -7.42 9.71
CA GLN A 8 -4.71 -7.91 8.35
C GLN A 8 -4.15 -6.93 7.32
N PHE A 9 -4.40 -5.63 7.50
CA PHE A 9 -3.88 -4.61 6.58
C PHE A 9 -2.36 -4.62 6.56
N ILE A 10 -1.75 -4.59 7.73
CA ILE A 10 -0.28 -4.58 7.85
C ILE A 10 0.32 -5.86 7.28
N SER A 11 -0.31 -7.01 7.53
CA SER A 11 0.16 -8.29 6.99
C SER A 11 0.17 -8.28 5.46
N ARG A 12 -0.88 -7.76 4.85
CA ARG A 12 -0.97 -7.67 3.39
C ARG A 12 0.06 -6.70 2.83
N LEU A 13 0.23 -5.57 3.49
CA LEU A 13 1.24 -4.59 3.07
C LEU A 13 2.64 -5.20 3.11
N ARG A 14 2.97 -5.89 4.19
CA ARG A 14 4.28 -6.53 4.32
C ARG A 14 4.52 -7.57 3.23
N ARG A 15 3.50 -8.36 2.92
CA ARG A 15 3.61 -9.39 1.87
C ARG A 15 3.85 -8.74 0.50
N LEU A 16 3.12 -7.68 0.21
CA LEU A 16 3.26 -6.97 -1.05
C LEU A 16 4.67 -6.38 -1.17
N ILE A 17 5.15 -5.74 -0.10
CA ILE A 17 6.49 -5.14 -0.11
C ILE A 17 7.57 -6.22 -0.28
N ARG A 18 7.41 -7.37 0.37
CA ARG A 18 8.36 -8.48 0.22
C ARG A 18 8.38 -9.00 -1.21
N ASP A 19 7.21 -9.13 -1.82
CA ASP A 19 7.14 -9.60 -3.21
C ASP A 19 7.84 -8.60 -4.15
N VAL A 20 7.59 -7.32 -3.96
CA VAL A 20 8.25 -6.26 -4.72
C VAL A 20 9.75 -6.30 -4.51
N TYR A 21 10.19 -6.47 -3.26
CA TYR A 21 11.60 -6.57 -2.94
C TYR A 21 12.25 -7.77 -3.65
N ASP A 22 11.59 -8.94 -3.58
CA ASP A 22 12.12 -10.16 -4.20
C ASP A 22 12.25 -10.01 -5.72
N ARG A 23 11.35 -9.25 -6.34
CA ARG A 23 11.37 -9.01 -7.78
C ARG A 23 12.27 -7.85 -8.20
N SER A 24 12.77 -7.08 -7.23
CA SER A 24 13.63 -5.91 -7.46
C SER A 24 15.09 -6.22 -7.16
N SER A 25 15.60 -7.28 -7.73
CA SER A 25 16.95 -7.80 -7.49
C SER A 25 18.00 -6.69 -7.53
N ASN A 26 18.88 -6.67 -6.52
CA ASN A 26 20.04 -5.80 -6.46
C ASN A 26 19.73 -4.32 -6.27
N ASP A 27 18.56 -3.97 -5.75
CA ASP A 27 18.24 -2.59 -5.43
C ASP A 27 18.46 -2.35 -3.93
N PRO A 28 19.59 -1.72 -3.53
CA PRO A 28 19.85 -1.48 -2.10
C PRO A 28 18.89 -0.47 -1.47
N ILE A 29 18.28 0.38 -2.28
CA ILE A 29 17.35 1.39 -1.77
C ILE A 29 16.06 0.73 -1.32
N ILE A 30 15.54 -0.21 -2.12
CA ILE A 30 14.30 -0.91 -1.73
C ILE A 30 14.50 -1.74 -0.46
N TYR A 31 15.68 -2.33 -0.27
CA TYR A 31 15.97 -3.06 0.96
C TYR A 31 15.88 -2.15 2.18
N ARG A 32 16.55 -1.01 2.16
CA ARG A 32 16.54 -0.08 3.29
C ARG A 32 15.15 0.49 3.52
N THR A 33 14.44 0.80 2.44
CA THR A 33 13.07 1.30 2.53
C THR A 33 12.15 0.27 3.17
N LYS A 34 12.27 -0.99 2.75
CA LYS A 34 11.50 -2.10 3.33
C LYS A 34 11.73 -2.19 4.84
N GLU A 35 13.00 -2.14 5.26
CA GLU A 35 13.33 -2.25 6.68
C GLU A 35 12.72 -1.10 7.48
N ARG A 36 12.77 0.13 6.96
CA ARG A 36 12.21 1.28 7.66
C ARG A 36 10.70 1.23 7.74
N VAL A 37 10.03 0.82 6.65
CA VAL A 37 8.57 0.70 6.64
C VAL A 37 8.14 -0.40 7.62
N PHE A 38 8.83 -1.54 7.63
CA PHE A 38 8.50 -2.63 8.54
C PHE A 38 8.68 -2.20 10.00
N ALA A 39 9.74 -1.46 10.30
CA ALA A 39 9.96 -0.93 11.65
C ALA A 39 8.80 0.00 12.06
N LEU A 40 8.36 0.85 11.15
CA LEU A 40 7.25 1.74 11.42
C LEU A 40 5.92 0.98 11.60
N CYS A 41 5.72 -0.11 10.88
CA CYS A 41 4.57 -0.99 11.08
C CYS A 41 4.52 -1.54 12.51
N ASP A 42 5.68 -1.83 13.09
CA ASP A 42 5.75 -2.34 14.47
C ASP A 42 5.54 -1.23 15.50
N ILE A 43 6.05 -0.04 15.22
CA ILE A 43 6.03 1.08 16.18
C ILE A 43 4.68 1.82 16.14
N ASN A 44 4.15 2.07 14.94
CA ASN A 44 2.94 2.87 14.78
C ASN A 44 2.12 2.40 13.58
N PRO A 45 1.46 1.24 13.70
CA PRO A 45 0.70 0.67 12.58
C PRO A 45 -0.42 1.59 12.10
N SER A 46 -1.08 2.33 12.99
CA SER A 46 -2.17 3.23 12.60
C SER A 46 -1.69 4.30 11.63
N LYS A 47 -0.50 4.85 11.86
CA LYS A 47 0.06 5.85 10.95
C LYS A 47 0.34 5.28 9.57
N VAL A 48 0.84 4.05 9.53
CA VAL A 48 1.10 3.36 8.26
C VAL A 48 -0.20 3.13 7.50
N ILE A 49 -1.24 2.64 8.21
CA ILE A 49 -2.55 2.38 7.61
C ILE A 49 -3.15 3.67 7.07
N ASP A 50 -3.11 4.75 7.85
CA ASP A 50 -3.63 6.05 7.40
C ASP A 50 -2.90 6.54 6.15
N ARG A 51 -1.59 6.40 6.12
CA ARG A 51 -0.77 6.90 5.03
C ARG A 51 -1.04 6.12 3.73
N VAL A 52 -0.97 4.81 3.81
CA VAL A 52 -1.17 3.94 2.65
C VAL A 52 -2.64 3.96 2.23
N GLY A 53 -3.54 3.87 3.20
CA GLY A 53 -4.98 3.83 2.94
C GLY A 53 -5.51 5.09 2.28
N THR A 54 -4.98 6.25 2.65
CA THR A 54 -5.41 7.52 2.04
C THR A 54 -5.15 7.52 0.54
N VAL A 55 -3.99 7.00 0.11
CA VAL A 55 -3.67 6.90 -1.31
C VAL A 55 -4.60 5.91 -2.00
N LEU A 56 -4.82 4.74 -1.40
CA LEU A 56 -5.75 3.75 -1.94
C LEU A 56 -7.15 4.33 -2.11
N PHE A 57 -7.62 5.04 -1.10
CA PHE A 57 -8.97 5.62 -1.10
C PHE A 57 -9.13 6.68 -2.20
N ARG A 58 -8.07 7.41 -2.49
CA ARG A 58 -8.08 8.40 -3.58
C ARG A 58 -8.36 7.76 -4.94
N TYR A 59 -7.93 6.51 -5.12
CA TYR A 59 -8.11 5.77 -6.37
C TYR A 59 -9.20 4.69 -6.26
N ARG A 60 -10.07 4.81 -5.26
CA ARG A 60 -11.06 3.78 -4.95
C ARG A 60 -11.98 3.41 -6.11
N ASP A 61 -12.43 4.38 -6.86
CA ASP A 61 -13.36 4.09 -7.96
C ASP A 61 -12.68 3.25 -9.04
N ASP A 62 -11.46 3.58 -9.38
CA ASP A 62 -10.69 2.82 -10.36
C ASP A 62 -10.37 1.42 -9.84
N ILE A 63 -9.95 1.31 -8.58
CA ILE A 63 -9.62 0.02 -7.97
C ILE A 63 -10.86 -0.88 -7.93
N ILE A 64 -12.00 -0.36 -7.52
CA ILE A 64 -13.25 -1.13 -7.43
C ILE A 64 -13.68 -1.62 -8.80
N ASN A 65 -13.44 -0.83 -9.84
CA ASN A 65 -13.81 -1.20 -11.20
C ASN A 65 -12.76 -2.05 -11.93
N GLY A 66 -11.74 -2.51 -11.20
CA GLY A 66 -10.73 -3.41 -11.77
C GLY A 66 -9.66 -2.72 -12.59
N GLY A 67 -9.57 -1.40 -12.48
CA GLY A 67 -8.54 -0.64 -13.18
C GLY A 67 -7.18 -0.75 -12.52
N ASP A 68 -6.17 -0.19 -13.15
CA ASP A 68 -4.79 -0.28 -12.68
C ASP A 68 -4.10 1.08 -12.58
N ALA A 69 -4.86 2.17 -12.55
CA ALA A 69 -4.29 3.52 -12.45
C ALA A 69 -3.40 3.68 -11.21
N PHE A 70 -3.70 2.97 -10.13
CA PHE A 70 -2.90 3.01 -8.91
C PHE A 70 -1.43 2.64 -9.17
N PHE A 71 -1.17 1.77 -10.15
CA PHE A 71 0.18 1.29 -10.43
C PHE A 71 0.98 2.24 -11.33
N TYR A 72 0.36 3.33 -11.78
CA TYR A 72 0.99 4.32 -12.65
C TYR A 72 1.08 5.69 -11.99
N LEU A 73 0.99 5.72 -10.65
CA LEU A 73 1.05 6.95 -9.88
C LEU A 73 2.40 7.66 -10.02
N ASP A 74 2.33 8.97 -10.10
CA ASP A 74 3.51 9.80 -9.89
C ASP A 74 3.26 10.65 -8.63
N LEU A 75 3.66 10.12 -7.50
CA LEU A 75 3.42 10.75 -6.20
C LEU A 75 4.21 12.04 -6.02
N ARG A 76 5.20 12.31 -6.87
CA ARG A 76 5.95 13.56 -6.81
C ARG A 76 5.09 14.77 -7.12
N ASN A 77 3.98 14.55 -7.80
CA ASN A 77 3.03 15.60 -8.13
C ASN A 77 1.93 15.76 -7.07
N ASP A 78 1.96 14.96 -6.01
CA ASP A 78 0.99 15.03 -4.95
C ASP A 78 1.49 15.93 -3.84
N VAL A 79 1.06 17.19 -3.88
CA VAL A 79 1.52 18.22 -2.95
C VAL A 79 1.06 18.01 -1.51
N THR A 80 0.17 17.05 -1.28
CA THR A 80 -0.28 16.74 0.09
C THR A 80 0.69 15.81 0.82
N MET A 81 1.68 15.28 0.12
CA MET A 81 2.69 14.39 0.71
C MET A 81 3.86 15.23 1.17
N ASP A 82 3.82 15.68 2.41
CA ASP A 82 4.83 16.55 2.99
C ASP A 82 6.24 15.96 2.99
N ASN A 83 6.35 14.65 2.99
CA ASN A 83 7.64 13.98 2.95
C ASN A 83 7.61 12.93 1.87
N PHE A 84 8.19 13.24 0.71
CA PHE A 84 8.46 12.24 -0.30
C PHE A 84 9.48 11.28 0.31
N ASN A 85 8.99 10.15 0.78
CA ASN A 85 9.76 9.29 1.66
C ASN A 85 9.60 7.82 1.26
N ASP A 86 9.80 6.97 2.23
CA ASP A 86 9.80 5.53 2.04
C ASP A 86 8.51 5.00 1.41
N PHE A 87 7.35 5.56 1.79
CA PHE A 87 6.06 5.09 1.24
C PHE A 87 5.93 5.43 -0.24
N ASP A 88 6.39 6.61 -0.63
CA ASP A 88 6.37 7.04 -2.03
C ASP A 88 7.27 6.15 -2.87
N TYR A 89 8.44 5.82 -2.33
CA TYR A 89 9.39 4.94 -3.00
C TYR A 89 8.79 3.54 -3.18
N VAL A 90 8.15 3.00 -2.14
CA VAL A 90 7.51 1.70 -2.21
C VAL A 90 6.42 1.71 -3.27
N ASN A 91 5.54 2.73 -3.28
CA ASN A 91 4.48 2.83 -4.27
C ASN A 91 5.04 2.89 -5.69
N LYS A 92 6.10 3.66 -5.89
CA LYS A 92 6.76 3.74 -7.19
C LYS A 92 7.28 2.37 -7.62
N LYS A 93 7.91 1.65 -6.71
CA LYS A 93 8.45 0.31 -7.00
C LYS A 93 7.35 -0.71 -7.28
N ILE A 94 6.24 -0.63 -6.57
CA ILE A 94 5.08 -1.48 -6.85
C ILE A 94 4.65 -1.27 -8.31
N GLY A 95 4.56 -0.03 -8.75
CA GLY A 95 4.19 0.28 -10.13
C GLY A 95 5.22 -0.23 -11.14
N VAL A 96 6.50 -0.05 -10.86
CA VAL A 96 7.56 -0.53 -11.75
C VAL A 96 7.50 -2.05 -11.89
N VAL A 97 7.35 -2.77 -10.77
CA VAL A 97 7.23 -4.23 -10.79
C VAL A 97 5.98 -4.66 -11.55
N TYR A 98 4.84 -4.01 -11.29
CA TYR A 98 3.57 -4.33 -11.95
C TYR A 98 3.72 -4.28 -13.48
N GLN A 99 4.43 -3.30 -13.99
CA GLN A 99 4.60 -3.14 -15.43
C GLN A 99 5.42 -4.26 -16.06
N THR A 100 6.18 -5.01 -15.27
CA THR A 100 6.96 -6.16 -15.75
C THR A 100 6.20 -7.47 -15.67
N LEU A 101 5.04 -7.50 -15.04
CA LEU A 101 4.28 -8.73 -14.78
C LEU A 101 3.45 -9.14 -16.00
N ASP A 102 3.15 -10.44 -16.09
CA ASP A 102 2.19 -10.94 -17.07
C ASP A 102 0.76 -10.67 -16.58
N SER A 103 -0.24 -10.99 -17.41
CA SER A 103 -1.63 -10.65 -17.10
C SER A 103 -2.15 -11.38 -15.85
N GLU A 104 -1.74 -12.61 -15.60
CA GLU A 104 -2.16 -13.36 -14.41
C GLU A 104 -1.59 -12.74 -13.14
N GLU A 105 -0.32 -12.40 -13.17
CA GLU A 105 0.35 -11.77 -12.02
C GLU A 105 -0.19 -10.37 -11.76
N ARG A 106 -0.50 -9.62 -12.81
CA ARG A 106 -1.12 -8.31 -12.67
C ARG A 106 -2.48 -8.40 -12.00
N GLU A 107 -3.26 -9.43 -12.34
CA GLU A 107 -4.54 -9.65 -11.70
C GLU A 107 -4.37 -9.88 -10.20
N VAL A 108 -3.37 -10.68 -9.81
CA VAL A 108 -3.08 -10.92 -8.39
C VAL A 108 -2.76 -9.61 -7.67
N TYR A 109 -1.95 -8.76 -8.29
CA TYR A 109 -1.61 -7.45 -7.68
C TYR A 109 -2.84 -6.56 -7.55
N ARG A 110 -3.70 -6.53 -8.58
CA ARG A 110 -4.93 -5.74 -8.52
C ARG A 110 -5.85 -6.24 -7.41
N ASP A 111 -6.00 -7.57 -7.28
CA ASP A 111 -6.82 -8.16 -6.22
C ASP A 111 -6.25 -7.82 -4.85
N TYR A 112 -4.94 -7.81 -4.71
CA TYR A 112 -4.28 -7.47 -3.46
C TYR A 112 -4.58 -6.04 -3.04
N ILE A 113 -4.46 -5.12 -3.98
CA ILE A 113 -4.75 -3.70 -3.74
C ILE A 113 -6.23 -3.51 -3.41
N TYR A 114 -7.11 -4.23 -4.10
CA TYR A 114 -8.55 -4.19 -3.82
C TYR A 114 -8.84 -4.63 -2.39
N GLU A 115 -8.25 -5.74 -1.96
CA GLU A 115 -8.44 -6.24 -0.59
C GLU A 115 -7.93 -5.25 0.46
N MET A 116 -6.79 -4.62 0.19
CA MET A 116 -6.25 -3.62 1.11
C MET A 116 -7.18 -2.40 1.20
N LEU A 117 -7.75 -1.98 0.08
CA LEU A 117 -8.73 -0.89 0.08
C LEU A 117 -9.95 -1.24 0.92
N GLU A 118 -10.49 -2.45 0.78
CA GLU A 118 -11.63 -2.91 1.59
C GLU A 118 -11.29 -2.87 3.08
N LEU A 119 -10.11 -3.36 3.45
CA LEU A 119 -9.67 -3.34 4.84
C LEU A 119 -9.54 -1.90 5.36
N TYR A 120 -9.06 -1.00 4.54
CA TYR A 120 -8.95 0.39 4.94
C TYR A 120 -10.32 1.03 5.16
N ILE A 121 -11.27 0.75 4.29
CA ILE A 121 -12.64 1.25 4.44
C ILE A 121 -13.25 0.73 5.75
N ASP A 122 -13.06 -0.56 6.04
CA ASP A 122 -13.54 -1.15 7.29
C ASP A 122 -12.85 -0.51 8.50
N TYR A 123 -11.56 -0.27 8.40
CA TYR A 123 -10.79 0.40 9.45
C TYR A 123 -11.34 1.79 9.74
N GLU A 124 -11.59 2.59 8.72
CA GLU A 124 -12.11 3.94 8.89
C GLU A 124 -13.54 3.91 9.45
N THR A 125 -14.38 2.98 9.00
CA THR A 125 -15.73 2.83 9.49
C THR A 125 -15.74 2.46 10.97
N THR A 126 -14.90 1.51 11.38
CA THR A 126 -14.78 1.08 12.76
C THR A 126 -14.27 2.21 13.65
N ARG A 127 -13.25 2.92 13.19
CA ARG A 127 -12.68 4.04 13.92
C ARG A 127 -13.70 5.17 14.14
N SER A 128 -14.49 5.47 13.12
CA SER A 128 -15.55 6.47 13.23
C SER A 128 -16.62 6.05 14.23
N SER A 129 -17.00 4.78 14.24
CA SER A 129 -17.97 4.23 15.21
C SER A 129 -17.45 4.33 16.63
N GLU A 130 -16.17 4.05 16.84
CA GLU A 130 -15.57 4.12 18.17
C GLU A 130 -15.52 5.53 18.72
N LYS A 131 -15.40 6.53 17.85
CA LYS A 131 -15.36 7.93 18.24
C LYS A 131 -16.72 8.52 18.56
N SER A 132 -17.75 7.89 18.11
CA SER A 132 -19.13 8.34 18.39
C SER A 132 -19.67 7.61 19.61
#